data_58282cc19b76d695e67b801c1a160ed1
#
_entry.id   58282cc19b76d695e67b801c1a160ed1
#
_cell.length_a   1.000
_cell.length_b   1.000
_cell.length_c   1.000
_cell.angle_alpha   90.00
_cell.angle_beta   90.00
_cell.angle_gamma   90.00
#
_symmetry.space_group_name_H-M   'P 1'
#
loop_
_entity.id
_entity.type
_entity.pdbx_description
1 polymer ?
#
loop_
_entity_poly.entity_id
_entity_poly.type
_entity_poly.pdbx_seq_one_letter_code
_entity_poly.pdbx_strand_id
1 'polypeptide(L)'
;MAVDLMESKTLKPDVETPVTEPQTQEVSITTRDLSLWYGDFQALEDVTLNIRKGIITSLIGPSGCGKTTLLRCFNRINERYGNVTTTGEIRILDKNILDLDVSTRQLRKSVGMVFQRPNPLPISI
;
A
#
# COMPACT_ATOMS: atom_id res chain seq x y z
N MET A 1 -13.65 -5.07 4.40
CA MET A 1 -12.34 -4.84 4.38
C MET A 1 -11.98 -3.53 4.81
N ALA A 2 -10.92 -3.46 5.40
CA ALA A 2 -10.56 -2.24 5.96
C ALA A 2 -10.27 -1.20 4.99
N VAL A 3 -9.81 -1.60 3.92
CA VAL A 3 -9.49 -0.64 2.92
C VAL A 3 -10.72 0.01 2.40
N ASP A 4 -11.80 -0.73 2.38
CA ASP A 4 -13.01 -0.14 1.92
C ASP A 4 -13.50 0.89 2.90
N LEU A 5 -13.29 0.63 4.17
CA LEU A 5 -13.70 1.59 5.11
C LEU A 5 -12.97 2.86 4.94
N MET A 6 -11.74 2.73 4.57
CA MET A 6 -10.99 3.86 4.40
C MET A 6 -11.53 4.73 3.37
N GLU A 7 -12.12 4.13 2.39
CA GLU A 7 -12.54 4.95 1.43
C GLU A 7 -13.78 5.48 1.72
N SER A 8 -14.47 4.84 2.42
CA SER A 8 -15.64 5.24 2.53
C SER A 8 -15.66 6.41 3.24
N LYS A 9 -15.47 6.69 3.72
CA LYS A 9 -15.74 7.51 4.34
C LYS A 9 -15.30 8.51 4.47
N THR A 10 -15.40 8.31 4.67
CA THR A 10 -14.82 8.78 5.34
C THR A 10 -14.50 9.94 5.03
N LEU A 11 -14.23 9.95 4.56
CA LEU A 11 -13.66 10.88 4.30
C LEU A 11 -14.35 11.80 3.70
N LYS A 12 -15.15 11.55 3.32
CA LYS A 12 -15.70 12.26 2.63
C LYS A 12 -16.23 13.35 3.07
N PRO A 13 -16.69 13.41 3.55
CA PRO A 13 -17.44 14.32 3.75
C PRO A 13 -16.92 15.48 4.12
N ASP A 14 -16.75 15.63 4.47
CA ASP A 14 -16.35 16.48 5.12
C ASP A 14 -15.68 17.40 4.70
N VAL A 15 -15.43 17.36 4.05
CA VAL A 15 -14.66 18.10 3.77
C VAL A 15 -14.82 19.02 2.98
N GLU A 16 -15.28 19.56 2.94
CA GLU A 16 -15.43 20.45 2.26
C GLU A 16 -14.54 21.36 2.04
N THR A 17 -13.63 21.14 1.84
CA THR A 17 -12.75 21.98 1.47
C THR A 17 -13.13 22.61 0.30
N PRO A 18 -12.99 23.69 0.17
CA PRO A 18 -13.36 24.36 -0.94
C PRO A 18 -12.39 24.13 -1.95
N VAL A 19 -12.56 23.32 -2.68
CA VAL A 19 -11.72 23.04 -3.56
C VAL A 19 -11.77 23.86 -4.60
N THR A 20 -10.96 24.36 -4.91
CA THR A 20 -11.03 25.21 -5.85
C THR A 20 -10.72 24.73 -7.09
N GLU A 21 -9.76 24.30 -7.51
CA GLU A 21 -9.62 23.88 -8.80
C GLU A 21 -9.22 22.57 -8.90
N PRO A 22 -9.50 21.91 -9.91
CA PRO A 22 -9.15 20.56 -10.15
C PRO A 22 -7.70 20.57 -10.43
N GLN A 23 -6.92 20.47 -9.49
CA GLN A 23 -5.56 20.31 -9.74
C GLN A 23 -5.36 18.86 -10.13
N THR A 24 -4.70 18.64 -11.20
CA THR A 24 -4.32 17.31 -11.60
C THR A 24 -3.32 16.85 -10.56
N GLN A 25 -3.80 16.19 -9.56
CA GLN A 25 -2.91 15.78 -8.50
C GLN A 25 -2.21 14.51 -8.93
N GLU A 26 -0.91 14.56 -8.96
CA GLU A 26 -0.14 13.38 -9.32
C GLU A 26 -0.34 12.30 -8.28
N VAL A 27 -0.44 11.07 -8.73
CA VAL A 27 -0.62 9.92 -7.86
C VAL A 27 0.72 9.23 -7.75
N SER A 28 1.13 8.93 -6.53
CA SER A 28 2.38 8.22 -6.31
C SER A 28 2.19 6.72 -6.36
N ILE A 29 1.10 6.22 -5.81
CA ILE A 29 0.84 4.80 -5.76
C ILE A 29 -0.60 4.55 -6.17
N THR A 30 -0.81 3.59 -7.05
CA THR A 30 -2.14 3.14 -7.44
C THR A 30 -2.21 1.63 -7.26
N THR A 31 -3.25 1.14 -6.61
CA THR A 31 -3.54 -0.29 -6.64
C THR A 31 -4.83 -0.50 -7.42
N ARG A 32 -4.90 -1.61 -8.13
CA ARG A 32 -6.09 -1.95 -8.90
C ARG A 32 -6.38 -3.43 -8.72
N ASP A 33 -7.55 -3.73 -8.20
CA ASP A 33 -8.02 -5.10 -7.97
C ASP A 33 -6.98 -5.94 -7.24
N LEU A 34 -6.31 -5.35 -6.25
CA LEU A 34 -5.23 -6.00 -5.54
C LEU A 34 -5.78 -7.00 -4.53
N SER A 35 -5.40 -8.24 -4.67
CA SER A 35 -5.75 -9.28 -3.72
C SER A 35 -4.50 -10.03 -3.30
N LEU A 36 -4.47 -10.49 -2.06
CA LEU A 36 -3.30 -11.15 -1.52
C LEU A 36 -3.71 -12.26 -0.56
N TRP A 37 -3.07 -13.40 -0.70
CA TRP A 37 -3.27 -14.55 0.17
C TRP A 37 -1.99 -14.98 0.83
N TYR A 38 -2.10 -15.37 2.10
CA TYR A 38 -1.03 -16.09 2.80
C TYR A 38 -1.49 -17.54 2.85
N GLY A 39 -0.98 -18.39 1.96
CA GLY A 39 -1.51 -19.73 1.81
C GLY A 39 -2.97 -19.68 1.41
N ASP A 40 -3.83 -20.23 2.27
CA ASP A 40 -5.26 -20.23 1.99
C ASP A 40 -5.99 -19.03 2.61
N PHE A 41 -5.29 -18.21 3.37
CA PHE A 41 -5.94 -17.08 4.04
C PHE A 41 -5.86 -15.84 3.16
N GLN A 42 -7.00 -15.30 2.80
CA GLN A 42 -7.04 -14.07 2.00
C GLN A 42 -6.97 -12.86 2.90
N ALA A 43 -5.90 -12.10 2.76
CA ALA A 43 -5.68 -10.91 3.58
C ALA A 43 -6.15 -9.63 2.91
N LEU A 44 -6.13 -9.56 1.58
CA LEU A 44 -6.63 -8.42 0.83
C LEU A 44 -7.56 -8.91 -0.27
N GLU A 45 -8.63 -8.16 -0.53
CA GLU A 45 -9.59 -8.53 -1.54
C GLU A 45 -9.96 -7.33 -2.38
N ASP A 46 -9.62 -7.38 -3.62
CA ASP A 46 -9.98 -6.38 -4.64
C ASP A 46 -9.76 -4.93 -4.20
N VAL A 47 -8.58 -4.65 -3.69
CA VAL A 47 -8.27 -3.31 -3.18
C VAL A 47 -7.86 -2.40 -4.32
N THR A 48 -8.63 -1.35 -4.55
CA THR A 48 -8.33 -0.33 -5.56
C THR A 48 -8.29 1.03 -4.88
N LEU A 49 -7.13 1.69 -4.94
CA LEU A 49 -7.00 3.00 -4.34
C LEU A 49 -5.87 3.79 -4.99
N ASN A 50 -5.88 5.07 -4.78
CA ASN A 50 -4.84 5.97 -5.25
C ASN A 50 -4.28 6.76 -4.08
N ILE A 51 -2.96 6.81 -4.00
CA ILE A 51 -2.28 7.59 -2.98
C ILE A 51 -1.59 8.74 -3.69
N ARG A 52 -1.92 9.95 -3.27
CA ARG A 52 -1.43 11.14 -3.94
C ARG A 52 -0.01 11.45 -3.57
N LYS A 53 0.70 12.08 -4.49
CA LYS A 53 2.06 12.46 -4.26
C LYS A 53 2.12 13.69 -3.36
N GLY A 54 3.08 13.71 -2.48
CA GLY A 54 3.37 14.92 -1.69
C GLY A 54 2.47 15.14 -0.48
N ILE A 55 1.61 14.18 -0.15
CA ILE A 55 0.77 14.32 1.03
C ILE A 55 0.86 13.05 1.88
N ILE A 56 0.45 13.17 3.12
CA ILE A 56 0.40 12.02 4.02
C ILE A 56 -0.97 11.40 3.93
N THR A 57 -1.01 10.12 3.66
CA THR A 57 -2.25 9.35 3.59
C THR A 57 -2.30 8.37 4.75
N SER A 58 -3.40 8.33 5.48
CA SER A 58 -3.56 7.42 6.61
C SER A 58 -4.56 6.33 6.27
N LEU A 59 -4.25 5.11 6.71
CA LEU A 59 -5.16 3.99 6.60
C LEU A 59 -5.77 3.74 7.96
N ILE A 60 -7.09 3.78 8.04
CA ILE A 60 -7.80 3.62 9.30
C ILE A 60 -8.72 2.42 9.21
N GLY A 61 -8.76 1.64 10.23
CA GLY A 61 -9.63 0.47 10.31
C GLY A 61 -9.29 -0.40 11.51
N PRO A 62 -10.12 -1.38 11.83
CA PRO A 62 -9.90 -2.22 12.99
C PRO A 62 -8.68 -3.12 12.82
N SER A 63 -8.19 -3.66 13.92
CA SER A 63 -7.06 -4.56 13.87
C SER A 63 -7.38 -5.79 13.02
N GLY A 64 -6.40 -6.28 12.31
CA GLY A 64 -6.58 -7.50 11.53
C GLY A 64 -7.30 -7.32 10.21
N CYS A 65 -7.51 -6.07 9.78
CA CYS A 65 -8.26 -5.86 8.57
C CYS A 65 -7.41 -5.66 7.32
N GLY A 66 -6.12 -5.88 7.39
CA GLY A 66 -5.27 -5.82 6.20
C GLY A 66 -4.46 -4.56 6.01
N LYS A 67 -4.53 -3.59 6.92
CA LYS A 67 -3.77 -2.35 6.77
C LYS A 67 -2.27 -2.59 6.64
N THR A 68 -1.71 -3.37 7.54
CA THR A 68 -0.29 -3.66 7.52
C THR A 68 0.08 -4.49 6.30
N THR A 69 -0.79 -5.42 5.91
CA THR A 69 -0.56 -6.22 4.71
C THR A 69 -0.49 -5.34 3.48
N LEU A 70 -1.40 -4.38 3.37
CA LEU A 70 -1.39 -3.46 2.24
C LEU A 70 -0.11 -2.63 2.20
N LEU A 71 0.31 -2.09 3.33
CA LEU A 71 1.56 -1.32 3.37
C LEU A 71 2.76 -2.17 2.97
N ARG A 72 2.78 -3.43 3.40
CA ARG A 72 3.88 -4.32 3.05
C ARG A 72 3.89 -4.72 1.58
N CYS A 73 2.78 -4.54 0.87
CA CYS A 73 2.76 -4.81 -0.56
C CYS A 73 3.57 -3.77 -1.33
N PHE A 74 3.64 -2.55 -0.84
CA PHE A 74 4.27 -1.47 -1.59
C PHE A 74 5.80 -1.63 -1.74
N ASN A 75 6.43 -2.42 -0.90
CA ASN A 75 7.83 -2.75 -1.05
C ASN A 75 8.05 -4.26 -1.20
N ARG A 76 6.97 -4.99 -1.37
CA ARG A 76 6.96 -6.43 -1.59
C ARG A 76 7.61 -7.23 -0.45
N ILE A 77 7.55 -6.69 0.77
CA ILE A 77 8.15 -7.39 1.88
C ILE A 77 7.33 -8.60 2.28
N ASN A 78 6.04 -8.64 1.91
CA ASN A 78 5.19 -9.78 2.17
C ASN A 78 5.75 -11.06 1.56
N GLU A 79 6.47 -10.96 0.46
CA GLU A 79 7.01 -12.13 -0.22
C GLU A 79 8.04 -12.88 0.62
N ARG A 80 8.53 -12.25 1.67
CA ARG A 80 9.50 -12.90 2.56
C ARG A 80 8.84 -13.90 3.51
N TYR A 81 7.53 -13.86 3.62
CA TYR A 81 6.85 -14.80 4.50
C TYR A 81 6.57 -16.15 3.83
N GLY A 82 6.98 -16.33 2.58
CA GLY A 82 6.75 -17.58 1.87
C GLY A 82 5.27 -17.73 1.53
N ASN A 83 4.97 -18.60 0.67
CA ASN A 83 3.61 -18.95 0.29
C ASN A 83 2.62 -17.76 0.19
N VAL A 84 3.07 -16.69 -0.44
CA VAL A 84 2.24 -15.51 -0.64
C VAL A 84 1.86 -15.43 -2.12
N THR A 85 0.57 -15.27 -2.38
CA THR A 85 0.06 -15.09 -3.73
C THR A 85 -0.56 -13.71 -3.81
N THR A 86 -0.14 -12.94 -4.81
CA THR A 86 -0.66 -11.59 -5.01
C THR A 86 -1.17 -11.47 -6.44
N THR A 87 -2.37 -10.94 -6.60
CA THR A 87 -2.94 -10.67 -7.91
C THR A 87 -3.36 -9.21 -8.00
N GLY A 88 -3.58 -8.72 -9.20
CA GLY A 88 -3.92 -7.33 -9.42
C GLY A 88 -2.71 -6.53 -9.82
N GLU A 89 -2.75 -5.24 -9.57
CA GLU A 89 -1.70 -4.35 -10.01
C GLU A 89 -1.35 -3.37 -8.91
N ILE A 90 -0.06 -3.08 -8.76
CA ILE A 90 0.42 -2.00 -7.89
C ILE A 90 1.37 -1.16 -8.73
N ARG A 91 0.99 0.09 -8.98
CA ARG A 91 1.85 0.99 -9.72
C ARG A 91 2.46 2.00 -8.79
N ILE A 92 3.77 2.14 -8.85
CA ILE A 92 4.51 3.15 -8.11
C ILE A 92 5.35 3.89 -9.13
N LEU A 93 5.15 5.19 -9.22
CA LEU A 93 5.85 6.02 -10.20
C LEU A 93 5.67 5.44 -11.62
N ASP A 94 4.43 5.12 -11.93
CA ASP A 94 4.02 4.62 -13.27
C ASP A 94 4.59 3.25 -13.64
N LYS A 95 5.13 2.50 -12.70
CA LYS A 95 5.63 1.18 -12.98
C LYS A 95 4.91 0.15 -12.12
N ASN A 96 4.43 -0.93 -12.74
CA ASN A 96 3.80 -2.00 -11.99
C ASN A 96 4.88 -2.80 -11.27
N ILE A 97 4.91 -2.71 -9.94
CA ILE A 97 5.98 -3.31 -9.17
C ILE A 97 5.83 -4.83 -9.02
N LEU A 98 4.72 -5.40 -9.47
CA LEU A 98 4.53 -6.85 -9.43
C LEU A 98 5.08 -7.54 -10.69
N ASP A 99 5.56 -6.78 -11.67
CA ASP A 99 6.11 -7.37 -12.87
C ASP A 99 7.41 -8.12 -12.56
N LEU A 100 7.65 -9.18 -13.30
CA LEU A 100 8.78 -10.05 -13.03
C LEU A 100 10.14 -9.37 -13.22
N ASP A 101 10.19 -8.35 -14.04
CA ASP A 101 11.44 -7.67 -14.31
C ASP A 101 11.77 -6.60 -13.27
N VAL A 102 10.91 -6.38 -12.29
CA VAL A 102 11.17 -5.37 -11.29
C VAL A 102 12.03 -5.95 -10.19
N SER A 103 13.21 -5.36 -10.01
CA SER A 103 14.11 -5.79 -8.95
C SER A 103 13.59 -5.30 -7.60
N THR A 104 13.36 -6.22 -6.68
CA THR A 104 12.93 -5.86 -5.33
C THR A 104 13.98 -5.01 -4.63
N ARG A 105 15.25 -5.19 -4.99
CA ARG A 105 16.32 -4.42 -4.39
C ARG A 105 16.22 -2.95 -4.79
N GLN A 106 15.93 -2.68 -6.05
CA GLN A 106 15.76 -1.31 -6.50
C GLN A 106 14.47 -0.71 -5.96
N LEU A 107 13.41 -1.48 -5.93
CA LEU A 107 12.14 -1.04 -5.38
C LEU A 107 12.32 -0.59 -3.93
N ARG A 108 13.01 -1.37 -3.13
CA ARG A 108 13.18 -1.07 -1.71
C ARG A 108 14.12 0.10 -1.44
N LYS A 109 14.87 0.54 -2.44
CA LYS A 109 15.61 1.79 -2.32
C LYS A 109 14.68 2.99 -2.47
N SER A 110 13.61 2.82 -3.22
CA SER A 110 12.67 3.91 -3.47
C SER A 110 11.52 3.94 -2.48
N VAL A 111 11.18 2.80 -1.88
CA VAL A 111 10.06 2.69 -0.96
C VAL A 111 10.57 2.22 0.39
N GLY A 112 10.73 3.15 1.29
CA GLY A 112 11.16 2.83 2.65
C GLY A 112 9.99 2.39 3.50
N MET A 113 10.26 1.72 4.61
CA MET A 113 9.23 1.26 5.51
C MET A 113 9.68 1.40 6.95
N VAL A 114 8.79 1.91 7.80
CA VAL A 114 9.04 1.97 9.23
C VAL A 114 8.20 0.89 9.86
N PHE A 115 8.86 -0.03 10.58
CA PHE A 115 8.15 -1.15 11.17
C PHE A 115 7.52 -0.76 12.50
N GLN A 116 6.45 -1.46 12.87
CA GLN A 116 5.77 -1.20 14.12
C GLN A 116 6.68 -1.43 15.32
N ARG A 117 7.58 -2.38 15.23
CA ARG A 117 8.58 -2.62 16.27
C ARG A 117 9.94 -2.20 15.73
N PRO A 118 10.74 -1.53 16.54
CA PRO A 118 12.08 -1.16 16.10
C PRO A 118 12.86 -2.41 15.75
N ASN A 119 13.56 -2.35 14.65
CA ASN A 119 14.39 -3.45 14.22
C ASN A 119 15.79 -2.90 13.95
N PRO A 120 16.53 -2.62 15.00
CA PRO A 120 17.85 -2.02 14.82
C PRO A 120 18.76 -3.00 14.10
N LEU A 121 19.63 -2.45 13.31
CA LEU A 121 20.60 -3.29 12.62
C LEU A 121 21.51 -3.92 13.68
N PRO A 122 21.80 -5.20 13.54
CA PRO A 122 22.67 -5.87 14.50
C PRO A 122 24.12 -5.52 14.21
N ILE A 123 24.42 -4.24 14.23
CA ILE A 123 25.74 -3.78 13.95
C ILE A 123 26.23 -3.06 15.17
N SER A 124 27.37 -3.48 15.63
CA SER A 124 28.02 -2.82 16.72
C SER A 124 28.87 -1.72 16.17
N ILE A 125 28.76 -0.58 16.68
CA ILE A 125 29.56 0.54 16.24
C ILE A 125 30.77 0.67 17.10
#